data_37800f56096342bf6c7a550de81f8a63
#
_entry.id   37800f56096342bf6c7a550de81f8a63
#
_cell.length_a   1.000
_cell.length_b   1.000
_cell.length_c   1.000
_cell.angle_alpha   90.00
_cell.angle_beta   90.00
_cell.angle_gamma   90.00
#
_symmetry.space_group_name_H-M   'P 1'
#
loop_
_entity.id
_entity.type
_entity.pdbx_description
1 polymer ?
#
loop_
_entity_poly.entity_id
_entity_poly.type
_entity_poly.pdbx_seq_one_letter_code
_entity_poly.pdbx_strand_id
1 'polypeptide(L)'
;MGEQQYLANLGITALNEMQQTVSSTYNAANDLLLLSPTGSGKTLAFSLIIQKRLHDDDNGKIQSLIIAPTRELALQIEQVLRKMPNHPKVTCLYGGNDLRTEKNKLKEAPQILVGTPGRIIYHLERHNIDLSHLNTLVLDEFDKSLELGFHEQMEQIVAETGAPFQMLTSATELEEIPPFLTLKNLETINYLHEKGYAPDLTFRTVTAAPQNKLKALLKLICKLGSEQKTLIFCNHREAVDHISELLADRDIIHDVFHGGLEQADRELALLKFRNGSTHILLTTDLAARGLDIPEVDAIIHYQLPYKQDAFVHRNGRTARMQAKGTVYLMLKTEDDFPYLTDAMQEEILEDEYPLPTNSKMTTLMITAGKRDKVSKGDIVGYLIKIAGIAKDEVGMIEVKEKNAFVAVTRSSVTTILQKGNNGKIKGTKVRILRS
;
A
#
# COMPACT_ATOMS: atom_id res chain seq x y z
N MET A 1 19.10 -13.77 18.20
CA MET A 1 19.06 -12.34 18.64
C MET A 1 18.51 -11.41 17.52
N GLY A 2 18.94 -11.52 16.28
CA GLY A 2 18.50 -10.63 15.19
C GLY A 2 17.02 -10.66 14.85
N GLU A 3 16.40 -11.84 14.82
CA GLU A 3 14.96 -11.98 14.49
C GLU A 3 14.06 -11.32 15.54
N GLN A 4 14.28 -11.60 16.81
CA GLN A 4 13.49 -10.98 17.90
C GLN A 4 13.61 -9.46 17.91
N GLN A 5 14.81 -8.92 17.67
CA GLN A 5 15.02 -7.49 17.56
C GLN A 5 14.29 -6.90 16.35
N TYR A 6 14.26 -7.62 15.22
CA TYR A 6 13.55 -7.19 14.03
C TYR A 6 12.03 -7.13 14.27
N LEU A 7 11.47 -8.16 14.89
CA LEU A 7 10.05 -8.17 15.27
C LEU A 7 9.69 -7.02 16.20
N ALA A 8 10.53 -6.76 17.21
CA ALA A 8 10.35 -5.64 18.13
C ALA A 8 10.38 -4.28 17.40
N ASN A 9 11.30 -4.09 16.45
CA ASN A 9 11.38 -2.86 15.64
C ASN A 9 10.13 -2.67 14.76
N LEU A 10 9.47 -3.75 14.38
CA LEU A 10 8.22 -3.74 13.61
C LEU A 10 6.97 -3.60 14.49
N GLY A 11 7.10 -3.75 15.82
CA GLY A 11 5.97 -3.81 16.76
C GLY A 11 5.19 -5.12 16.70
N ILE A 12 5.86 -6.21 16.26
CA ILE A 12 5.27 -7.54 16.11
C ILE A 12 5.74 -8.40 17.28
N THR A 13 4.82 -9.11 17.93
CA THR A 13 5.11 -9.94 19.11
C THR A 13 5.56 -11.35 18.74
N ALA A 14 5.03 -11.91 17.66
CA ALA A 14 5.35 -13.27 17.20
C ALA A 14 5.11 -13.40 15.70
N LEU A 15 5.83 -14.32 15.06
CA LEU A 15 5.57 -14.73 13.68
C LEU A 15 4.26 -15.52 13.62
N ASN A 16 3.51 -15.32 12.55
CA ASN A 16 2.37 -16.18 12.22
C ASN A 16 2.87 -17.53 11.65
N GLU A 17 1.96 -18.49 11.50
CA GLU A 17 2.27 -19.84 11.05
C GLU A 17 2.95 -19.84 9.67
N MET A 18 2.45 -19.10 8.70
CA MET A 18 3.05 -18.98 7.36
C MET A 18 4.50 -18.47 7.44
N GLN A 19 4.75 -17.44 8.24
CA GLN A 19 6.10 -16.87 8.41
C GLN A 19 7.04 -17.86 9.11
N GLN A 20 6.54 -18.61 10.09
CA GLN A 20 7.29 -19.69 10.76
C GLN A 20 7.63 -20.81 9.76
N THR A 21 6.65 -21.23 8.97
CA THR A 21 6.84 -22.26 7.93
C THR A 21 7.88 -21.80 6.93
N VAL A 22 7.79 -20.59 6.38
CA VAL A 22 8.79 -20.04 5.44
C VAL A 22 10.19 -20.02 6.08
N SER A 23 10.28 -19.58 7.35
CA SER A 23 11.57 -19.51 8.04
C SER A 23 12.19 -20.87 8.35
N SER A 24 11.38 -21.91 8.61
CA SER A 24 11.82 -23.27 8.92
C SER A 24 12.08 -24.10 7.66
N THR A 25 11.29 -23.90 6.60
CA THR A 25 11.44 -24.59 5.32
C THR A 25 12.63 -24.06 4.52
N TYR A 26 13.02 -22.80 4.76
CA TYR A 26 14.10 -22.18 4.02
C TYR A 26 15.39 -23.03 4.03
N ASN A 27 15.81 -23.42 2.82
CA ASN A 27 17.09 -24.07 2.53
C ASN A 27 17.77 -23.30 1.39
N ALA A 28 19.03 -22.94 1.56
CA ALA A 28 19.77 -22.17 0.55
C ALA A 28 19.93 -22.87 -0.82
N ALA A 29 19.67 -24.18 -0.90
CA ALA A 29 19.74 -24.96 -2.14
C ALA A 29 18.43 -24.97 -2.93
N ASN A 30 17.31 -24.56 -2.33
CA ASN A 30 15.96 -24.63 -2.90
C ASN A 30 15.40 -23.24 -3.09
N ASP A 31 14.83 -22.96 -4.26
CA ASP A 31 14.05 -21.75 -4.48
C ASP A 31 12.63 -21.91 -3.89
N LEU A 32 11.98 -20.79 -3.54
CA LEU A 32 10.69 -20.82 -2.87
C LEU A 32 9.59 -20.11 -3.68
N LEU A 33 8.42 -20.73 -3.73
CA LEU A 33 7.18 -20.11 -4.13
C LEU A 33 6.24 -20.01 -2.92
N LEU A 34 5.95 -18.80 -2.49
CA LEU A 34 5.00 -18.52 -1.40
C LEU A 34 3.67 -18.05 -1.97
N LEU A 35 2.67 -18.89 -1.86
CA LEU A 35 1.28 -18.58 -2.20
C LEU A 35 0.53 -18.22 -0.92
N SER A 36 0.09 -16.98 -0.77
CA SER A 36 -0.62 -16.55 0.43
C SER A 36 -1.41 -15.28 0.16
N PRO A 37 -2.60 -15.10 0.77
CA PRO A 37 -3.46 -13.95 0.54
C PRO A 37 -2.76 -12.60 0.77
N THR A 38 -3.31 -11.54 0.17
CA THR A 38 -2.84 -10.18 0.44
C THR A 38 -3.02 -9.84 1.92
N GLY A 39 -2.02 -9.20 2.53
CA GLY A 39 -2.05 -8.83 3.95
C GLY A 39 -1.62 -9.93 4.92
N SER A 40 -1.27 -11.13 4.47
CA SER A 40 -0.80 -12.25 5.30
C SER A 40 0.58 -12.04 5.93
N GLY A 41 1.32 -11.01 5.50
CA GLY A 41 2.67 -10.72 6.00
C GLY A 41 3.81 -11.35 5.18
N LYS A 42 3.60 -11.60 3.88
CA LYS A 42 4.63 -12.10 2.93
C LYS A 42 5.93 -11.28 2.99
N THR A 43 5.80 -9.94 3.09
CA THR A 43 6.95 -9.04 3.17
C THR A 43 7.86 -9.37 4.35
N LEU A 44 7.31 -9.65 5.53
CA LEU A 44 8.11 -10.07 6.67
C LEU A 44 8.74 -11.45 6.43
N ALA A 45 8.01 -12.39 5.83
CA ALA A 45 8.54 -13.73 5.55
C ALA A 45 9.81 -13.68 4.69
N PHE A 46 9.78 -12.99 3.54
CA PHE A 46 11.00 -12.88 2.72
C PHE A 46 12.08 -11.98 3.35
N SER A 47 11.69 -10.98 4.16
CA SER A 47 12.65 -10.15 4.87
C SER A 47 13.50 -10.94 5.86
N LEU A 48 12.92 -11.94 6.52
CA LEU A 48 13.64 -12.84 7.42
C LEU A 48 14.67 -13.70 6.66
N ILE A 49 14.35 -14.15 5.44
CA ILE A 49 15.30 -14.87 4.59
C ILE A 49 16.42 -13.93 4.15
N ILE A 50 16.10 -12.72 3.69
CA ILE A 50 17.10 -11.71 3.33
C ILE A 50 18.04 -11.46 4.50
N GLN A 51 17.52 -11.28 5.71
CA GLN A 51 18.33 -11.07 6.92
C GLN A 51 19.32 -12.21 7.16
N LYS A 52 18.92 -13.46 6.95
CA LYS A 52 19.80 -14.64 7.10
C LYS A 52 20.91 -14.72 6.03
N ARG A 53 20.70 -14.06 4.88
CA ARG A 53 21.58 -14.13 3.69
C ARG A 53 22.46 -12.92 3.50
N LEU A 54 22.25 -11.85 4.27
CA LEU A 54 23.15 -10.68 4.26
C LEU A 54 24.49 -11.04 4.92
N HIS A 55 25.59 -10.69 4.26
CA HIS A 55 26.94 -10.87 4.75
C HIS A 55 27.58 -9.50 5.02
N ASP A 56 28.17 -9.33 6.18
CA ASP A 56 28.83 -8.07 6.59
C ASP A 56 30.07 -7.75 5.77
N ASP A 57 30.77 -8.79 5.29
CA ASP A 57 32.00 -8.65 4.47
C ASP A 57 31.72 -8.06 3.07
N ASP A 58 30.46 -8.06 2.63
CA ASP A 58 30.02 -7.51 1.34
C ASP A 58 29.36 -6.14 1.47
N ASN A 59 29.70 -5.37 2.48
CA ASN A 59 29.25 -3.99 2.63
C ASN A 59 29.64 -3.14 1.42
N GLY A 60 28.65 -2.40 0.88
CA GLY A 60 28.85 -1.61 -0.33
C GLY A 60 28.62 -2.36 -1.65
N LYS A 61 28.05 -3.59 -1.58
CA LYS A 61 27.62 -4.38 -2.74
C LYS A 61 26.14 -4.73 -2.62
N ILE A 62 25.47 -4.87 -3.77
CA ILE A 62 24.06 -5.28 -3.80
C ILE A 62 23.99 -6.80 -3.60
N GLN A 63 23.48 -7.22 -2.44
CA GLN A 63 23.35 -8.64 -2.08
C GLN A 63 21.92 -9.15 -2.30
N SER A 64 20.92 -8.28 -2.17
CA SER A 64 19.52 -8.64 -2.34
C SER A 64 18.82 -7.66 -3.27
N LEU A 65 18.04 -8.19 -4.21
CA LEU A 65 17.17 -7.44 -5.11
C LEU A 65 15.73 -7.88 -4.92
N ILE A 66 14.86 -6.91 -4.67
CA ILE A 66 13.43 -7.14 -4.56
C ILE A 66 12.71 -6.39 -5.68
N ILE A 67 11.99 -7.11 -6.52
CA ILE A 67 11.15 -6.54 -7.58
C ILE A 67 9.71 -6.49 -7.12
N ALA A 68 9.09 -5.33 -7.22
CA ALA A 68 7.69 -5.10 -6.90
C ALA A 68 6.98 -4.43 -8.08
N PRO A 69 5.74 -4.82 -8.42
CA PRO A 69 5.02 -4.31 -9.60
C PRO A 69 4.67 -2.82 -9.53
N THR A 70 4.55 -2.26 -8.33
CA THR A 70 4.14 -0.87 -8.13
C THR A 70 5.12 -0.10 -7.27
N ARG A 71 5.14 1.22 -7.44
CA ARG A 71 5.97 2.16 -6.66
C ARG A 71 5.62 2.11 -5.18
N GLU A 72 4.33 2.05 -4.92
CA GLU A 72 3.77 2.06 -3.58
C GLU A 72 4.18 0.82 -2.81
N LEU A 73 4.11 -0.36 -3.44
CA LEU A 73 4.57 -1.61 -2.84
C LEU A 73 6.09 -1.58 -2.60
N ALA A 74 6.87 -1.10 -3.58
CA ALA A 74 8.32 -0.96 -3.42
C ALA A 74 8.69 -0.06 -2.22
N LEU A 75 7.99 1.06 -2.05
CA LEU A 75 8.18 1.95 -0.90
C LEU A 75 7.77 1.30 0.43
N GLN A 76 6.70 0.53 0.45
CA GLN A 76 6.26 -0.22 1.63
C GLN A 76 7.30 -1.26 2.03
N ILE A 77 7.81 -2.02 1.08
CA ILE A 77 8.88 -3.01 1.30
C ILE A 77 10.14 -2.31 1.86
N GLU A 78 10.55 -1.19 1.26
CA GLU A 78 11.68 -0.39 1.76
C GLU A 78 11.50 -0.02 3.25
N GLN A 79 10.30 0.43 3.64
CA GLN A 79 10.02 0.81 5.03
C GLN A 79 10.14 -0.36 6.01
N VAL A 80 9.73 -1.55 5.61
CA VAL A 80 9.87 -2.78 6.40
C VAL A 80 11.35 -3.15 6.54
N LEU A 81 12.09 -3.21 5.43
CA LEU A 81 13.50 -3.59 5.40
C LEU A 81 14.40 -2.63 6.17
N ARG A 82 14.09 -1.32 6.15
CA ARG A 82 14.83 -0.31 6.95
C ARG A 82 14.74 -0.50 8.47
N LYS A 83 13.82 -1.34 8.94
CA LYS A 83 13.70 -1.67 10.36
C LYS A 83 14.52 -2.92 10.76
N MET A 84 15.23 -3.53 9.80
CA MET A 84 16.15 -4.64 10.10
C MET A 84 17.21 -4.25 11.12
N PRO A 85 17.60 -5.19 12.02
CA PRO A 85 18.80 -5.03 12.85
C PRO A 85 20.04 -4.80 11.97
N ASN A 86 21.07 -4.20 12.51
CA ASN A 86 22.30 -3.81 11.82
C ASN A 86 22.13 -2.73 10.74
N HIS A 87 20.91 -2.21 10.55
CA HIS A 87 20.59 -1.09 9.67
C HIS A 87 21.20 -1.19 8.27
N PRO A 88 20.95 -2.28 7.51
CA PRO A 88 21.48 -2.40 6.17
C PRO A 88 21.06 -1.22 5.30
N LYS A 89 21.94 -0.79 4.41
CA LYS A 89 21.59 0.28 3.47
C LYS A 89 20.56 -0.25 2.46
N VAL A 90 19.34 0.26 2.53
CA VAL A 90 18.22 -0.05 1.63
C VAL A 90 17.98 1.14 0.71
N THR A 91 17.91 0.89 -0.60
CA THR A 91 17.57 1.90 -1.60
C THR A 91 16.38 1.42 -2.42
N CYS A 92 15.40 2.32 -2.63
CA CYS A 92 14.24 2.06 -3.46
C CYS A 92 14.32 2.88 -4.77
N LEU A 93 14.10 2.20 -5.92
CA LEU A 93 14.13 2.77 -7.27
C LEU A 93 12.77 2.56 -7.95
N TYR A 94 12.12 3.66 -8.33
CA TYR A 94 10.80 3.59 -9.01
C TYR A 94 10.59 4.77 -9.96
N GLY A 95 9.75 4.60 -10.95
CA GLY A 95 9.45 5.64 -11.94
C GLY A 95 8.78 6.87 -11.30
N GLY A 96 9.07 8.08 -11.81
CA GLY A 96 8.56 9.35 -11.30
C GLY A 96 9.41 10.00 -10.22
N ASN A 97 10.48 9.34 -9.79
CA ASN A 97 11.48 9.95 -8.92
C ASN A 97 12.54 10.71 -9.72
N ASP A 98 13.19 11.70 -9.09
CA ASP A 98 14.27 12.45 -9.73
C ASP A 98 15.52 11.59 -9.94
N LEU A 99 15.94 11.45 -11.19
CA LEU A 99 17.07 10.64 -11.62
C LEU A 99 18.40 11.04 -10.95
N ARG A 100 18.61 12.33 -10.72
CA ARG A 100 19.83 12.83 -10.08
C ARG A 100 19.88 12.39 -8.62
N THR A 101 18.74 12.41 -7.96
CA THR A 101 18.62 11.94 -6.57
C THR A 101 18.88 10.44 -6.48
N GLU A 102 18.37 9.63 -7.41
CA GLU A 102 18.61 8.19 -7.43
C GLU A 102 20.09 7.87 -7.70
N LYS A 103 20.71 8.49 -8.73
CA LYS A 103 22.13 8.32 -8.98
C LYS A 103 23.00 8.69 -7.78
N ASN A 104 22.64 9.74 -7.05
CA ASN A 104 23.36 10.10 -5.82
C ASN A 104 23.23 9.06 -4.70
N LYS A 105 22.06 8.43 -4.56
CA LYS A 105 21.85 7.33 -3.60
C LYS A 105 22.63 6.07 -3.97
N LEU A 106 22.86 5.83 -5.26
CA LEU A 106 23.58 4.67 -5.79
C LEU A 106 25.10 4.84 -5.81
N LYS A 107 25.67 6.03 -5.58
CA LYS A 107 27.12 6.24 -5.51
C LYS A 107 27.81 5.32 -4.51
N GLU A 108 27.15 5.05 -3.41
CA GLU A 108 27.49 3.98 -2.49
C GLU A 108 26.45 2.90 -2.65
N ALA A 109 26.81 1.76 -3.17
CA ALA A 109 25.86 0.67 -3.43
C ALA A 109 25.09 0.28 -2.14
N PRO A 110 23.77 0.09 -2.22
CA PRO A 110 23.02 -0.45 -1.09
C PRO A 110 23.26 -1.96 -0.98
N GLN A 111 23.13 -2.52 0.22
CA GLN A 111 23.12 -3.97 0.41
C GLN A 111 21.79 -4.58 -0.09
N ILE A 112 20.70 -3.82 0.03
CA ILE A 112 19.37 -4.24 -0.40
C ILE A 112 18.82 -3.20 -1.39
N LEU A 113 18.50 -3.67 -2.59
CA LEU A 113 17.86 -2.87 -3.62
C LEU A 113 16.41 -3.30 -3.81
N VAL A 114 15.49 -2.37 -3.73
CA VAL A 114 14.07 -2.58 -4.02
C VAL A 114 13.70 -1.76 -5.25
N GLY A 115 12.89 -2.29 -6.15
CA GLY A 115 12.47 -1.45 -7.27
C GLY A 115 11.35 -2.00 -8.12
N THR A 116 10.84 -1.12 -8.99
CA THR A 116 9.90 -1.52 -10.04
C THR A 116 10.67 -1.99 -11.28
N PRO A 117 10.14 -2.98 -12.05
CA PRO A 117 10.87 -3.59 -13.16
C PRO A 117 11.51 -2.58 -14.10
N GLY A 118 10.73 -1.67 -14.68
CA GLY A 118 11.24 -0.70 -15.65
C GLY A 118 12.29 0.26 -15.08
N ARG A 119 12.29 0.53 -13.76
CA ARG A 119 13.30 1.40 -13.16
C ARG A 119 14.60 0.67 -12.88
N ILE A 120 14.52 -0.60 -12.51
CA ILE A 120 15.70 -1.46 -12.37
C ILE A 120 16.41 -1.61 -13.71
N ILE A 121 15.68 -1.94 -14.79
CA ILE A 121 16.25 -2.01 -16.17
C ILE A 121 16.93 -0.70 -16.55
N TYR A 122 16.26 0.44 -16.32
CA TYR A 122 16.85 1.76 -16.62
C TYR A 122 18.25 1.93 -15.99
N HIS A 123 18.44 1.46 -14.76
CA HIS A 123 19.74 1.57 -14.07
C HIS A 123 20.72 0.49 -14.48
N LEU A 124 20.28 -0.73 -14.82
CA LEU A 124 21.10 -1.81 -15.37
C LEU A 124 21.72 -1.41 -16.71
N GLU A 125 20.91 -0.98 -17.68
CA GLU A 125 21.35 -0.53 -19.01
C GLU A 125 22.38 0.60 -18.95
N ARG A 126 22.39 1.38 -17.89
CA ARG A 126 23.30 2.53 -17.69
C ARG A 126 24.43 2.23 -16.74
N HIS A 127 24.62 0.96 -16.36
CA HIS A 127 25.66 0.51 -15.43
C HIS A 127 25.71 1.33 -14.12
N ASN A 128 24.55 1.79 -13.66
CA ASN A 128 24.43 2.49 -12.36
C ASN A 128 24.31 1.54 -11.18
N ILE A 129 24.02 0.26 -11.43
CA ILE A 129 23.92 -0.83 -10.43
C ILE A 129 24.70 -2.02 -10.95
N ASP A 130 25.35 -2.73 -10.03
CA ASP A 130 26.08 -3.96 -10.27
C ASP A 130 25.45 -5.09 -9.43
N LEU A 131 24.99 -6.14 -10.09
CA LEU A 131 24.34 -7.32 -9.49
C LEU A 131 25.28 -8.52 -9.37
N SER A 132 26.57 -8.38 -9.64
CA SER A 132 27.55 -9.47 -9.62
C SER A 132 27.68 -10.17 -8.25
N HIS A 133 27.29 -9.48 -7.17
CA HIS A 133 27.29 -10.01 -5.80
C HIS A 133 25.88 -10.38 -5.29
N LEU A 134 24.90 -10.43 -6.20
CA LEU A 134 23.52 -10.74 -5.82
C LEU A 134 23.42 -12.20 -5.36
N ASN A 135 22.98 -12.41 -4.13
CA ASN A 135 22.74 -13.73 -3.58
C ASN A 135 21.26 -14.05 -3.39
N THR A 136 20.39 -13.04 -3.41
CA THR A 136 18.95 -13.18 -3.19
C THR A 136 18.15 -12.33 -4.17
N LEU A 137 17.23 -12.94 -4.90
CA LEU A 137 16.23 -12.28 -5.74
C LEU A 137 14.84 -12.60 -5.20
N VAL A 138 14.06 -11.58 -4.90
CA VAL A 138 12.64 -11.70 -4.52
C VAL A 138 11.77 -11.06 -5.59
N LEU A 139 10.80 -11.82 -6.10
CA LEU A 139 9.78 -11.34 -7.02
C LEU A 139 8.45 -11.26 -6.26
N ASP A 140 8.15 -10.07 -5.70
CA ASP A 140 6.95 -9.88 -4.88
C ASP A 140 5.75 -9.52 -5.75
N GLU A 141 4.57 -10.06 -5.41
CA GLU A 141 3.35 -10.00 -6.24
C GLU A 141 3.66 -10.34 -7.70
N PHE A 142 4.29 -11.51 -7.92
CA PHE A 142 4.77 -11.93 -9.22
C PHE A 142 3.65 -12.10 -10.25
N ASP A 143 2.50 -12.66 -9.82
CA ASP A 143 1.25 -12.73 -10.60
C ASP A 143 0.88 -11.36 -11.17
N LYS A 144 0.99 -10.32 -10.35
CA LYS A 144 0.69 -8.95 -10.75
C LYS A 144 1.70 -8.36 -11.71
N SER A 145 2.98 -8.65 -11.51
CA SER A 145 4.03 -8.20 -12.43
C SER A 145 3.78 -8.71 -13.84
N LEU A 146 3.34 -9.97 -13.98
CA LEU A 146 2.99 -10.56 -15.27
C LEU A 146 1.73 -9.92 -15.88
N GLU A 147 0.67 -9.73 -15.08
CA GLU A 147 -0.55 -9.07 -15.54
C GLU A 147 -0.34 -7.62 -16.05
N LEU A 148 0.58 -6.89 -15.43
CA LEU A 148 0.93 -5.52 -15.84
C LEU A 148 1.83 -5.47 -17.07
N GLY A 149 2.17 -6.64 -17.64
CA GLY A 149 2.96 -6.74 -18.86
C GLY A 149 4.46 -6.55 -18.66
N PHE A 150 4.97 -6.75 -17.44
CA PHE A 150 6.41 -6.63 -17.14
C PHE A 150 7.21 -7.89 -17.48
N HIS A 151 6.66 -8.77 -18.33
CA HIS A 151 7.29 -10.05 -18.66
C HIS A 151 8.71 -9.86 -19.22
N GLU A 152 8.88 -9.03 -20.25
CA GLU A 152 10.18 -8.76 -20.88
C GLU A 152 11.18 -8.12 -19.91
N GLN A 153 10.72 -7.17 -19.08
CA GLN A 153 11.59 -6.52 -18.08
C GLN A 153 12.05 -7.52 -17.01
N MET A 154 11.17 -8.43 -16.59
CA MET A 154 11.50 -9.44 -15.61
C MET A 154 12.53 -10.43 -16.17
N GLU A 155 12.35 -10.87 -17.41
CA GLU A 155 13.29 -11.74 -18.12
C GLU A 155 14.69 -11.10 -18.22
N GLN A 156 14.77 -9.83 -18.62
CA GLN A 156 16.03 -9.08 -18.68
C GLN A 156 16.71 -8.99 -17.31
N ILE A 157 15.94 -8.67 -16.24
CA ILE A 157 16.50 -8.58 -14.89
C ILE A 157 17.05 -9.95 -14.45
N VAL A 158 16.28 -11.03 -14.63
CA VAL A 158 16.69 -12.37 -14.23
C VAL A 158 17.97 -12.80 -14.97
N ALA A 159 18.09 -12.49 -16.26
CA ALA A 159 19.29 -12.79 -17.05
C ALA A 159 20.56 -12.14 -16.47
N GLU A 160 20.45 -10.97 -15.84
CA GLU A 160 21.58 -10.24 -15.24
C GLU A 160 21.92 -10.67 -13.82
N THR A 161 21.15 -11.58 -13.20
CA THR A 161 21.30 -11.89 -11.75
C THR A 161 22.22 -13.05 -11.41
N GLY A 162 22.78 -13.78 -12.38
CA GLY A 162 23.75 -14.87 -12.11
C GLY A 162 23.18 -16.03 -11.27
N ALA A 163 21.87 -16.29 -11.32
CA ALA A 163 21.19 -17.41 -10.63
C ALA A 163 21.31 -17.41 -9.09
N PRO A 164 20.93 -16.34 -8.39
CA PRO A 164 20.87 -16.32 -6.93
C PRO A 164 19.80 -17.28 -6.39
N PHE A 165 19.66 -17.35 -5.06
CA PHE A 165 18.43 -17.89 -4.46
C PHE A 165 17.24 -17.02 -4.89
N GLN A 166 16.17 -17.68 -5.35
CA GLN A 166 14.96 -16.99 -5.83
C GLN A 166 13.78 -17.30 -4.91
N MET A 167 13.05 -16.23 -4.58
CA MET A 167 11.78 -16.36 -3.88
C MET A 167 10.69 -15.59 -4.62
N LEU A 168 9.65 -16.31 -5.02
CA LEU A 168 8.47 -15.77 -5.64
C LEU A 168 7.36 -15.67 -4.60
N THR A 169 6.59 -14.58 -4.61
CA THR A 169 5.37 -14.49 -3.84
C THR A 169 4.17 -14.16 -4.73
N SER A 170 3.03 -14.75 -4.43
CA SER A 170 1.78 -14.49 -5.14
C SER A 170 0.59 -14.54 -4.18
N ALA A 171 -0.45 -13.78 -4.51
CA ALA A 171 -1.73 -13.83 -3.80
C ALA A 171 -2.77 -14.72 -4.52
N THR A 172 -2.41 -15.25 -5.68
CA THR A 172 -3.21 -16.17 -6.49
C THR A 172 -2.35 -17.35 -6.95
N GLU A 173 -2.98 -18.44 -7.32
CA GLU A 173 -2.27 -19.54 -7.97
C GLU A 173 -1.72 -19.06 -9.32
N LEU A 174 -0.49 -19.48 -9.63
CA LEU A 174 0.11 -19.21 -10.94
C LEU A 174 -0.32 -20.31 -11.91
N GLU A 175 -0.89 -19.95 -13.04
CA GLU A 175 -1.24 -20.91 -14.09
C GLU A 175 0.01 -21.61 -14.63
N GLU A 176 1.09 -20.85 -14.81
CA GLU A 176 2.37 -21.33 -15.30
C GLU A 176 3.50 -20.44 -14.78
N ILE A 177 4.63 -21.07 -14.45
CA ILE A 177 5.87 -20.34 -14.15
C ILE A 177 6.59 -20.07 -15.46
N PRO A 178 6.85 -18.79 -15.80
CA PRO A 178 7.47 -18.43 -17.05
C PRO A 178 8.85 -19.10 -17.24
N PRO A 179 9.19 -19.55 -18.45
CA PRO A 179 10.42 -20.32 -18.71
C PRO A 179 11.72 -19.52 -18.52
N PHE A 180 11.66 -18.18 -18.43
CA PHE A 180 12.83 -17.36 -18.10
C PHE A 180 13.29 -17.51 -16.64
N LEU A 181 12.44 -18.08 -15.76
CA LEU A 181 12.80 -18.40 -14.39
C LEU A 181 13.39 -19.80 -14.32
N THR A 182 14.70 -19.88 -14.19
CA THR A 182 15.37 -21.16 -13.94
C THR A 182 15.43 -21.40 -12.44
N LEU A 183 14.38 -22.06 -11.89
CA LEU A 183 14.24 -22.31 -10.46
C LEU A 183 14.93 -23.60 -10.05
N LYS A 184 15.62 -23.57 -8.90
CA LYS A 184 16.35 -24.73 -8.34
C LYS A 184 15.47 -25.42 -7.31
N ASN A 185 15.13 -26.70 -7.55
CA ASN A 185 14.38 -27.53 -6.59
C ASN A 185 13.23 -26.75 -5.93
N LEU A 186 12.35 -26.15 -6.75
CA LEU A 186 11.29 -25.26 -6.28
C LEU A 186 10.44 -25.90 -5.18
N GLU A 187 10.42 -25.27 -4.03
CA GLU A 187 9.58 -25.64 -2.91
C GLU A 187 8.38 -24.67 -2.82
N THR A 188 7.17 -25.22 -2.85
CA THR A 188 5.93 -24.42 -2.80
C THR A 188 5.31 -24.48 -1.43
N ILE A 189 5.11 -23.30 -0.83
CA ILE A 189 4.41 -23.11 0.44
C ILE A 189 3.08 -22.42 0.10
N ASN A 190 1.96 -23.15 0.31
CA ASN A 190 0.62 -22.67 -0.09
C ASN A 190 -0.28 -22.44 1.11
N TYR A 191 -0.65 -21.19 1.35
CA TYR A 191 -1.56 -20.72 2.39
C TYR A 191 -2.82 -20.05 1.82
N LEU A 192 -3.12 -20.18 0.52
CA LEU A 192 -4.28 -19.51 -0.11
C LEU A 192 -5.61 -19.96 0.46
N HIS A 193 -5.72 -21.23 0.84
CA HIS A 193 -6.96 -21.85 1.31
C HIS A 193 -6.93 -22.26 2.80
N GLU A 194 -5.85 -21.92 3.50
CA GLU A 194 -5.72 -22.28 4.91
C GLU A 194 -6.67 -21.47 5.79
N LYS A 195 -7.29 -22.14 6.77
CA LYS A 195 -8.18 -21.51 7.73
C LYS A 195 -7.43 -20.45 8.55
N GLY A 196 -8.00 -19.26 8.63
CA GLY A 196 -7.40 -18.12 9.35
C GLY A 196 -6.59 -17.18 8.47
N TYR A 197 -6.30 -17.55 7.22
CA TYR A 197 -5.69 -16.65 6.22
C TYR A 197 -6.73 -16.10 5.23
N ALA A 198 -7.82 -16.82 5.00
CA ALA A 198 -8.94 -16.29 4.23
C ALA A 198 -9.64 -15.17 5.04
N PRO A 199 -9.88 -14.01 4.44
CA PRO A 199 -10.57 -12.92 5.11
C PRO A 199 -12.04 -13.31 5.43
N ASP A 200 -12.53 -12.93 6.63
CA ASP A 200 -13.94 -13.10 7.02
C ASP A 200 -14.80 -12.03 6.35
N LEU A 201 -15.29 -12.32 5.15
CA LEU A 201 -16.02 -11.38 4.29
C LEU A 201 -17.51 -11.69 4.27
N THR A 202 -18.31 -10.67 4.53
CA THR A 202 -19.76 -10.69 4.26
C THR A 202 -20.02 -10.04 2.90
N PHE A 203 -20.57 -10.80 1.96
CA PHE A 203 -20.93 -10.28 0.63
C PHE A 203 -22.39 -9.85 0.61
N ARG A 204 -22.64 -8.65 0.06
CA ARG A 204 -23.95 -8.10 -0.15
C ARG A 204 -24.09 -7.58 -1.58
N THR A 205 -25.22 -7.79 -2.22
CA THR A 205 -25.52 -7.30 -3.57
C THR A 205 -26.44 -6.11 -3.51
N VAL A 206 -26.20 -5.12 -4.34
CA VAL A 206 -27.10 -3.96 -4.56
C VAL A 206 -27.46 -3.95 -6.02
N THR A 207 -28.69 -4.41 -6.34
CA THR A 207 -29.17 -4.46 -7.71
C THR A 207 -29.84 -3.15 -8.10
N ALA A 208 -29.41 -2.55 -9.22
CA ALA A 208 -29.97 -1.32 -9.72
C ALA A 208 -29.95 -1.28 -11.26
N ALA A 209 -31.01 -0.75 -11.86
CA ALA A 209 -30.99 -0.45 -13.28
C ALA A 209 -29.84 0.52 -13.62
N PRO A 210 -29.23 0.43 -14.82
CA PRO A 210 -28.05 1.21 -15.18
C PRO A 210 -28.16 2.71 -14.91
N GLN A 211 -29.32 3.31 -15.24
CA GLN A 211 -29.60 4.73 -15.03
C GLN A 211 -29.74 5.12 -13.55
N ASN A 212 -29.97 4.16 -12.66
CA ASN A 212 -30.15 4.36 -11.22
C ASN A 212 -28.92 3.96 -10.39
N LYS A 213 -27.91 3.35 -11.01
CA LYS A 213 -26.73 2.79 -10.31
C LYS A 213 -25.98 3.83 -9.50
N LEU A 214 -25.82 5.04 -10.04
CA LEU A 214 -25.15 6.14 -9.36
C LEU A 214 -25.98 6.65 -8.16
N LYS A 215 -27.33 6.70 -8.30
CA LYS A 215 -28.23 7.03 -7.18
C LYS A 215 -28.19 5.96 -6.09
N ALA A 216 -28.13 4.69 -6.46
CA ALA A 216 -28.01 3.58 -5.52
C ALA A 216 -26.66 3.63 -4.77
N LEU A 217 -25.54 3.97 -5.45
CA LEU A 217 -24.25 4.18 -4.81
C LEU A 217 -24.35 5.30 -3.76
N LEU A 218 -24.94 6.43 -4.10
CA LEU A 218 -25.09 7.55 -3.17
C LEU A 218 -25.91 7.14 -1.93
N LYS A 219 -27.01 6.42 -2.11
CA LYS A 219 -27.82 5.88 -1.01
C LYS A 219 -26.99 4.93 -0.13
N LEU A 220 -26.18 4.06 -0.72
CA LEU A 220 -25.33 3.14 0.01
C LEU A 220 -24.26 3.90 0.81
N ILE A 221 -23.60 4.90 0.23
CA ILE A 221 -22.64 5.77 0.93
C ILE A 221 -23.31 6.46 2.13
N CYS A 222 -24.52 7.00 1.93
CA CYS A 222 -25.28 7.63 3.01
C CYS A 222 -25.66 6.62 4.12
N LYS A 223 -26.06 5.40 3.76
CA LYS A 223 -26.36 4.33 4.71
C LYS A 223 -25.14 3.93 5.54
N LEU A 224 -23.95 3.81 4.92
CA LEU A 224 -22.70 3.48 5.61
C LEU A 224 -22.24 4.61 6.55
N GLY A 225 -22.57 5.85 6.21
CA GLY A 225 -22.27 7.02 7.03
C GLY A 225 -20.78 7.39 7.06
N SER A 226 -20.41 8.23 8.03
CA SER A 226 -19.06 8.83 8.11
C SER A 226 -18.09 8.09 9.03
N GLU A 227 -18.53 7.09 9.77
CA GLU A 227 -17.67 6.36 10.72
C GLU A 227 -16.95 5.19 10.04
N GLN A 228 -17.50 4.65 8.95
CA GLN A 228 -16.93 3.52 8.23
C GLN A 228 -15.94 3.96 7.14
N LYS A 229 -14.73 3.41 7.20
CA LYS A 229 -13.77 3.54 6.11
C LYS A 229 -14.21 2.72 4.91
N THR A 230 -14.54 3.39 3.83
CA THR A 230 -15.11 2.80 2.63
C THR A 230 -14.19 2.98 1.43
N LEU A 231 -13.87 1.87 0.76
CA LEU A 231 -13.09 1.86 -0.48
C LEU A 231 -14.03 1.54 -1.64
N ILE A 232 -14.11 2.43 -2.64
CA ILE A 232 -15.02 2.29 -3.79
C ILE A 232 -14.21 2.03 -5.04
N PHE A 233 -14.39 0.84 -5.64
CA PHE A 233 -13.67 0.40 -6.82
C PHE A 233 -14.44 0.65 -8.11
N CYS A 234 -13.76 1.27 -9.08
CA CYS A 234 -14.15 1.38 -10.46
C CYS A 234 -13.12 0.71 -11.37
N ASN A 235 -13.52 0.27 -12.57
CA ASN A 235 -12.61 -0.32 -13.55
C ASN A 235 -11.83 0.78 -14.31
N HIS A 236 -12.43 1.98 -14.47
CA HIS A 236 -11.88 3.08 -15.26
C HIS A 236 -11.79 4.36 -14.42
N ARG A 237 -10.74 5.16 -14.66
CA ARG A 237 -10.52 6.44 -13.98
C ARG A 237 -11.65 7.44 -14.23
N GLU A 238 -12.20 7.45 -15.44
CA GLU A 238 -13.32 8.34 -15.82
C GLU A 238 -14.56 8.09 -14.95
N ALA A 239 -14.80 6.85 -14.54
CA ALA A 239 -15.89 6.53 -13.61
C ALA A 239 -15.57 7.03 -12.19
N VAL A 240 -14.31 6.97 -11.77
CA VAL A 240 -13.84 7.52 -10.49
C VAL A 240 -14.05 9.03 -10.47
N ASP A 241 -13.62 9.73 -11.52
CA ASP A 241 -13.73 11.20 -11.64
C ASP A 241 -15.21 11.64 -11.62
N HIS A 242 -16.07 10.96 -12.38
CA HIS A 242 -17.49 11.25 -12.41
C HIS A 242 -18.19 11.04 -11.05
N ILE A 243 -17.85 9.98 -10.31
CA ILE A 243 -18.39 9.78 -8.96
C ILE A 243 -17.84 10.86 -8.02
N SER A 244 -16.57 11.22 -8.16
CA SER A 244 -15.95 12.29 -7.34
C SER A 244 -16.69 13.61 -7.52
N GLU A 245 -17.00 14.03 -8.75
CA GLU A 245 -17.80 15.23 -9.02
C GLU A 245 -19.17 15.15 -8.33
N LEU A 246 -19.88 14.03 -8.45
CA LEU A 246 -21.17 13.80 -7.80
C LEU A 246 -21.11 13.95 -6.27
N LEU A 247 -20.08 13.44 -5.63
CA LEU A 247 -19.90 13.52 -4.19
C LEU A 247 -19.50 14.94 -3.76
N ALA A 248 -18.66 15.62 -4.55
CA ALA A 248 -18.27 17.00 -4.32
C ALA A 248 -19.47 17.97 -4.41
N ASP A 249 -20.36 17.80 -5.39
CA ASP A 249 -21.60 18.58 -5.55
C ASP A 249 -22.54 18.46 -4.33
N ARG A 250 -22.33 17.45 -3.48
CA ARG A 250 -23.10 17.20 -2.25
C ARG A 250 -22.33 17.45 -0.97
N ASP A 251 -21.16 18.10 -1.07
CA ASP A 251 -20.26 18.35 0.05
C ASP A 251 -19.84 17.08 0.82
N ILE A 252 -19.88 15.89 0.17
CA ILE A 252 -19.40 14.63 0.76
C ILE A 252 -17.89 14.57 0.63
N ILE A 253 -17.20 14.59 1.77
CA ILE A 253 -15.73 14.54 1.82
C ILE A 253 -15.25 13.15 1.40
N HIS A 254 -14.40 13.12 0.37
CA HIS A 254 -13.76 11.91 -0.17
C HIS A 254 -12.40 12.27 -0.75
N ASP A 255 -11.59 11.26 -1.03
CA ASP A 255 -10.36 11.38 -1.83
C ASP A 255 -10.40 10.43 -3.02
N VAL A 256 -9.54 10.70 -3.99
CA VAL A 256 -9.43 9.95 -5.25
C VAL A 256 -8.03 9.36 -5.37
N PHE A 257 -7.93 8.12 -5.87
CA PHE A 257 -6.67 7.44 -6.08
C PHE A 257 -6.69 6.61 -7.37
N HIS A 258 -6.03 7.10 -8.42
CA HIS A 258 -5.85 6.37 -9.69
C HIS A 258 -4.58 6.82 -10.43
N GLY A 259 -4.21 6.08 -11.47
CA GLY A 259 -2.97 6.31 -12.21
C GLY A 259 -2.89 7.62 -13.02
N GLY A 260 -4.00 8.30 -13.22
CA GLY A 260 -4.04 9.62 -13.88
C GLY A 260 -3.63 10.79 -12.99
N LEU A 261 -3.56 10.59 -11.67
CA LEU A 261 -3.12 11.62 -10.73
C LEU A 261 -1.60 11.71 -10.65
N GLU A 262 -1.10 12.91 -10.32
CA GLU A 262 0.30 13.09 -9.94
C GLU A 262 0.65 12.28 -8.69
N GLN A 263 1.93 11.88 -8.58
CA GLN A 263 2.38 11.06 -7.44
C GLN A 263 2.13 11.73 -6.08
N ALA A 264 2.31 13.05 -6.01
CA ALA A 264 2.11 13.81 -4.79
C ALA A 264 0.65 13.77 -4.32
N ASP A 265 -0.30 13.85 -5.24
CA ASP A 265 -1.74 13.81 -4.95
C ASP A 265 -2.15 12.41 -4.50
N ARG A 266 -1.64 11.35 -5.16
CA ARG A 266 -1.87 9.97 -4.74
C ARG A 266 -1.37 9.71 -3.31
N GLU A 267 -0.15 10.17 -2.99
CA GLU A 267 0.41 10.03 -1.65
C GLU A 267 -0.40 10.81 -0.60
N LEU A 268 -0.90 11.98 -0.96
CA LEU A 268 -1.74 12.81 -0.09
C LEU A 268 -3.09 12.16 0.17
N ALA A 269 -3.75 11.61 -0.85
CA ALA A 269 -5.02 10.90 -0.71
C ALA A 269 -4.89 9.71 0.25
N LEU A 270 -3.86 8.88 0.08
CA LEU A 270 -3.60 7.76 1.00
C LEU A 270 -3.29 8.22 2.42
N LEU A 271 -2.54 9.31 2.57
CA LEU A 271 -2.22 9.88 3.87
C LEU A 271 -3.50 10.34 4.59
N LYS A 272 -4.39 11.07 3.90
CA LYS A 272 -5.67 11.53 4.45
C LYS A 272 -6.58 10.37 4.82
N PHE A 273 -6.64 9.33 3.99
CA PHE A 273 -7.41 8.14 4.27
C PHE A 273 -6.85 7.36 5.46
N ARG A 274 -5.52 7.22 5.57
CA ARG A 274 -4.87 6.56 6.71
C ARG A 274 -5.11 7.27 8.03
N ASN A 275 -4.99 8.59 8.04
CA ASN A 275 -5.08 9.39 9.26
C ASN A 275 -6.52 9.78 9.66
N GLY A 276 -7.53 9.29 8.91
CA GLY A 276 -8.95 9.51 9.22
C GLY A 276 -9.47 10.90 8.86
N SER A 277 -8.75 11.66 8.02
CA SER A 277 -9.26 12.93 7.50
C SER A 277 -10.33 12.74 6.44
N THR A 278 -10.29 11.62 5.75
CA THR A 278 -11.33 11.12 4.84
C THR A 278 -11.62 9.66 5.14
N HIS A 279 -12.87 9.25 4.98
CA HIS A 279 -13.32 7.87 5.17
C HIS A 279 -13.80 7.23 3.86
N ILE A 280 -13.86 7.97 2.78
CA ILE A 280 -14.23 7.47 1.45
C ILE A 280 -13.05 7.66 0.51
N LEU A 281 -12.59 6.57 -0.11
CA LEU A 281 -11.57 6.61 -1.13
C LEU A 281 -12.12 5.97 -2.41
N LEU A 282 -12.21 6.75 -3.47
CA LEU A 282 -12.58 6.31 -4.82
C LEU A 282 -11.32 5.86 -5.56
N THR A 283 -11.34 4.68 -6.17
CA THR A 283 -10.12 4.15 -6.77
C THR A 283 -10.37 3.20 -7.95
N THR A 284 -9.29 2.93 -8.67
CA THR A 284 -9.17 1.82 -9.61
C THR A 284 -8.37 0.67 -9.01
N ASP A 285 -8.12 -0.40 -9.77
CA ASP A 285 -7.30 -1.55 -9.36
C ASP A 285 -5.88 -1.17 -8.90
N LEU A 286 -5.42 0.05 -9.17
CA LEU A 286 -4.14 0.54 -8.65
C LEU A 286 -4.08 0.49 -7.12
N ALA A 287 -5.21 0.68 -6.41
CA ALA A 287 -5.28 0.59 -4.96
C ALA A 287 -5.53 -0.84 -4.45
N ALA A 288 -5.93 -1.75 -5.32
CA ALA A 288 -6.24 -3.13 -4.92
C ALA A 288 -5.00 -3.93 -4.49
N ARG A 289 -3.80 -3.50 -4.90
CA ARG A 289 -2.57 -4.28 -4.73
C ARG A 289 -1.42 -3.41 -4.25
N GLY A 290 -0.57 -3.98 -3.39
CA GLY A 290 0.68 -3.37 -2.97
C GLY A 290 0.60 -2.05 -2.21
N LEU A 291 -0.58 -1.58 -1.84
CA LEU A 291 -0.75 -0.36 -1.05
C LEU A 291 -0.92 -0.68 0.43
N ASP A 292 -0.24 0.10 1.26
CA ASP A 292 -0.54 0.19 2.68
C ASP A 292 -1.81 1.03 2.89
N ILE A 293 -2.93 0.51 2.40
CA ILE A 293 -4.24 1.02 2.77
C ILE A 293 -4.57 0.41 4.12
N PRO A 294 -4.93 1.21 5.14
CA PRO A 294 -5.40 0.66 6.40
C PRO A 294 -6.60 -0.24 6.12
N GLU A 295 -6.81 -1.18 7.02
CA GLU A 295 -8.00 -2.01 6.97
C GLU A 295 -9.26 -1.14 6.81
N VAL A 296 -10.11 -1.51 5.87
CA VAL A 296 -11.36 -0.80 5.60
C VAL A 296 -12.54 -1.62 6.07
N ASP A 297 -13.58 -0.92 6.53
CA ASP A 297 -14.79 -1.55 7.05
C ASP A 297 -15.69 -2.06 5.92
N ALA A 298 -15.69 -1.33 4.79
CA ALA A 298 -16.51 -1.64 3.63
C ALA A 298 -15.74 -1.50 2.31
N ILE A 299 -15.98 -2.43 1.40
CA ILE A 299 -15.58 -2.33 0.00
C ILE A 299 -16.83 -2.25 -0.86
N ILE A 300 -16.87 -1.31 -1.79
CA ILE A 300 -17.93 -1.21 -2.78
C ILE A 300 -17.34 -1.44 -4.17
N HIS A 301 -17.75 -2.49 -4.84
CA HIS A 301 -17.47 -2.66 -6.26
C HIS A 301 -18.56 -1.90 -7.05
N TYR A 302 -18.33 -0.62 -7.35
CA TYR A 302 -19.23 0.13 -8.22
C TYR A 302 -19.21 -0.46 -9.64
N GLN A 303 -18.04 -0.87 -10.10
CA GLN A 303 -17.86 -1.71 -11.28
C GLN A 303 -17.11 -2.98 -10.87
N LEU A 304 -17.72 -4.13 -11.15
CA LEU A 304 -17.10 -5.41 -10.88
C LEU A 304 -15.91 -5.64 -11.83
N PRO A 305 -14.81 -6.21 -11.35
CA PRO A 305 -13.69 -6.54 -12.21
C PRO A 305 -14.03 -7.74 -13.11
N TYR A 306 -13.49 -7.77 -14.31
CA TYR A 306 -13.71 -8.88 -15.23
C TYR A 306 -13.01 -10.18 -14.81
N LYS A 307 -11.86 -10.05 -14.11
CA LYS A 307 -11.04 -11.19 -13.67
C LYS A 307 -11.27 -11.48 -12.18
N GLN A 308 -11.34 -12.77 -11.86
CA GLN A 308 -11.49 -13.25 -10.49
C GLN A 308 -10.33 -12.82 -9.59
N ASP A 309 -9.09 -12.83 -10.10
CA ASP A 309 -7.93 -12.40 -9.33
C ASP A 309 -8.02 -10.94 -8.88
N ALA A 310 -8.48 -10.06 -9.78
CA ALA A 310 -8.71 -8.67 -9.41
C ALA A 310 -9.79 -8.54 -8.33
N PHE A 311 -10.84 -9.38 -8.38
CA PHE A 311 -11.86 -9.46 -7.33
C PHE A 311 -11.26 -9.85 -5.98
N VAL A 312 -10.45 -10.91 -5.94
CA VAL A 312 -9.77 -11.37 -4.72
C VAL A 312 -8.85 -10.27 -4.17
N HIS A 313 -8.05 -9.61 -5.00
CA HIS A 313 -7.14 -8.56 -4.56
C HIS A 313 -7.83 -7.30 -4.07
N ARG A 314 -8.96 -6.90 -4.66
CA ARG A 314 -9.79 -5.80 -4.15
C ARG A 314 -10.33 -6.15 -2.76
N ASN A 315 -10.85 -7.35 -2.59
CA ASN A 315 -11.43 -7.82 -1.33
C ASN A 315 -10.37 -7.98 -0.22
N GLY A 316 -9.12 -8.28 -0.57
CA GLY A 316 -8.00 -8.33 0.37
C GLY A 316 -7.61 -6.99 1.02
N ARG A 317 -8.38 -5.91 0.81
CA ARG A 317 -8.23 -4.61 1.52
C ARG A 317 -9.07 -4.53 2.78
N THR A 318 -9.96 -5.46 3.02
CA THR A 318 -10.76 -5.56 4.25
C THR A 318 -10.55 -6.93 4.91
N ALA A 319 -11.02 -7.07 6.15
CA ALA A 319 -10.97 -8.32 6.93
C ALA A 319 -9.56 -8.94 7.05
N ARG A 320 -8.51 -8.13 7.27
CA ARG A 320 -7.16 -8.64 7.52
C ARG A 320 -7.06 -9.19 8.95
N MET A 321 -6.32 -10.30 9.13
CA MET A 321 -5.92 -10.83 10.44
C MET A 321 -7.06 -10.91 11.47
N GLN A 322 -8.16 -11.63 11.17
CA GLN A 322 -9.33 -11.89 12.04
C GLN A 322 -10.36 -10.74 12.16
N ALA A 323 -10.23 -9.66 11.45
CA ALA A 323 -11.30 -8.67 11.35
C ALA A 323 -12.40 -9.11 10.38
N LYS A 324 -13.58 -8.51 10.50
CA LYS A 324 -14.72 -8.74 9.60
C LYS A 324 -14.84 -7.57 8.64
N GLY A 325 -15.12 -7.85 7.38
CA GLY A 325 -15.34 -6.83 6.37
C GLY A 325 -16.58 -7.07 5.54
N THR A 326 -17.24 -5.99 5.10
CA THR A 326 -18.40 -6.12 4.22
C THR A 326 -18.04 -5.68 2.80
N VAL A 327 -18.39 -6.52 1.84
CA VAL A 327 -18.17 -6.27 0.41
C VAL A 327 -19.52 -6.08 -0.26
N TYR A 328 -19.73 -4.91 -0.83
CA TYR A 328 -20.94 -4.58 -1.59
C TYR A 328 -20.67 -4.67 -3.08
N LEU A 329 -21.49 -5.44 -3.79
CA LEU A 329 -21.41 -5.64 -5.22
C LEU A 329 -22.58 -4.90 -5.89
N MET A 330 -22.28 -3.84 -6.61
CA MET A 330 -23.30 -3.09 -7.32
C MET A 330 -23.55 -3.71 -8.68
N LEU A 331 -24.63 -4.47 -8.78
CA LEU A 331 -25.01 -5.24 -9.95
C LEU A 331 -26.02 -4.49 -10.82
N LYS A 332 -25.96 -4.74 -12.13
CA LYS A 332 -27.07 -4.54 -13.06
C LYS A 332 -27.86 -5.84 -13.11
N THR A 333 -29.10 -5.77 -13.56
CA THR A 333 -29.98 -6.94 -13.66
C THR A 333 -29.43 -8.05 -14.57
N GLU A 334 -28.57 -7.70 -15.51
CA GLU A 334 -27.99 -8.60 -16.52
C GLU A 334 -26.55 -9.02 -16.21
N ASP A 335 -25.98 -8.57 -15.08
CA ASP A 335 -24.59 -8.87 -14.72
C ASP A 335 -24.48 -10.35 -14.30
N ASP A 336 -23.64 -11.10 -14.99
CA ASP A 336 -23.26 -12.49 -14.69
C ASP A 336 -21.73 -12.59 -14.62
N PHE A 337 -21.21 -12.89 -13.45
CA PHE A 337 -19.78 -13.04 -13.22
C PHE A 337 -19.49 -14.38 -12.54
N PRO A 338 -18.44 -15.11 -12.93
CA PRO A 338 -18.17 -16.48 -12.46
C PRO A 338 -17.91 -16.59 -10.94
N TYR A 339 -17.62 -15.48 -10.27
CA TYR A 339 -17.38 -15.42 -8.81
C TYR A 339 -18.60 -14.97 -8.01
N LEU A 340 -19.75 -14.70 -8.66
CA LEU A 340 -21.01 -14.48 -7.94
C LEU A 340 -21.60 -15.82 -7.49
N THR A 341 -22.13 -15.85 -6.29
CA THR A 341 -22.77 -17.05 -5.72
C THR A 341 -24.15 -16.72 -5.18
N ASP A 342 -25.06 -17.69 -5.18
CA ASP A 342 -26.42 -17.56 -4.62
C ASP A 342 -26.46 -17.31 -3.11
N ALA A 343 -25.32 -17.48 -2.44
CA ALA A 343 -25.20 -17.22 -0.99
C ALA A 343 -25.08 -15.72 -0.64
N MET A 344 -24.93 -14.83 -1.64
CA MET A 344 -24.82 -13.40 -1.42
C MET A 344 -26.18 -12.79 -1.12
N GLN A 345 -26.29 -12.08 0.00
CA GLN A 345 -27.54 -11.46 0.43
C GLN A 345 -27.76 -10.11 -0.26
N GLU A 346 -28.98 -9.84 -0.70
CA GLU A 346 -29.34 -8.54 -1.23
C GLU A 346 -29.40 -7.48 -0.12
N GLU A 347 -28.78 -6.35 -0.37
CA GLU A 347 -28.81 -5.16 0.48
C GLU A 347 -29.96 -4.26 0.05
N ILE A 348 -30.99 -4.19 0.85
CA ILE A 348 -32.16 -3.34 0.59
C ILE A 348 -31.82 -1.89 1.02
N LEU A 349 -31.93 -0.98 0.08
CA LEU A 349 -31.74 0.45 0.31
C LEU A 349 -33.09 1.15 0.46
N GLU A 350 -33.22 1.93 1.53
CA GLU A 350 -34.38 2.81 1.75
C GLU A 350 -34.38 3.98 0.76
N ASP A 351 -35.48 4.71 0.70
CA ASP A 351 -35.60 5.82 -0.21
C ASP A 351 -34.70 7.00 0.13
N GLU A 352 -34.46 7.26 1.42
CA GLU A 352 -33.68 8.37 1.90
C GLU A 352 -32.78 7.96 3.07
N TYR A 353 -31.57 8.49 3.09
CA TYR A 353 -30.62 8.44 4.20
C TYR A 353 -30.04 9.85 4.42
N PRO A 354 -29.67 10.20 5.67
CA PRO A 354 -28.96 11.45 5.93
C PRO A 354 -27.60 11.45 5.23
N LEU A 355 -27.17 12.60 4.74
CA LEU A 355 -25.82 12.74 4.20
C LEU A 355 -24.76 12.42 5.27
N PRO A 356 -23.65 11.78 4.91
CA PRO A 356 -22.55 11.50 5.83
C PRO A 356 -22.03 12.82 6.42
N THR A 357 -21.82 12.83 7.73
CA THR A 357 -21.19 13.98 8.39
C THR A 357 -19.70 14.03 8.04
N ASN A 358 -19.11 15.20 8.19
CA ASN A 358 -17.67 15.34 7.96
C ASN A 358 -16.87 14.57 9.01
N SER A 359 -15.74 13.98 8.59
CA SER A 359 -14.77 13.37 9.49
C SER A 359 -14.37 14.33 10.61
N LYS A 360 -14.20 13.81 11.84
CA LYS A 360 -13.73 14.58 12.99
C LYS A 360 -12.33 15.15 12.78
N MET A 361 -11.52 14.47 11.99
CA MET A 361 -10.14 14.88 11.68
C MET A 361 -10.06 15.59 10.33
N THR A 362 -9.01 16.37 10.16
CA THR A 362 -8.60 16.93 8.87
C THR A 362 -7.10 17.10 8.82
N THR A 363 -6.52 17.04 7.63
CA THR A 363 -5.08 17.14 7.44
C THR A 363 -4.67 18.59 7.16
N LEU A 364 -3.60 19.03 7.85
CA LEU A 364 -2.90 20.27 7.57
C LEU A 364 -1.49 19.96 7.07
N MET A 365 -0.98 20.79 6.16
CA MET A 365 0.41 20.76 5.68
C MET A 365 1.22 21.84 6.36
N ILE A 366 2.41 21.48 6.85
CA ILE A 366 3.41 22.38 7.42
C ILE A 366 4.59 22.47 6.47
N THR A 367 5.01 23.70 6.10
CA THR A 367 6.09 23.95 5.13
C THR A 367 7.49 23.75 5.72
N ALA A 368 7.69 22.71 6.51
CA ALA A 368 9.00 22.31 7.05
C ALA A 368 9.02 20.76 7.17
N GLY A 369 10.16 20.16 6.95
CA GLY A 369 10.33 18.72 6.89
C GLY A 369 11.66 18.24 7.46
N LYS A 370 12.08 17.04 7.01
CA LYS A 370 13.35 16.42 7.45
C LYS A 370 14.57 17.28 7.12
N ARG A 371 14.56 17.99 5.98
CA ARG A 371 15.64 18.93 5.60
C ARG A 371 15.85 20.02 6.64
N ASP A 372 14.78 20.44 7.31
CA ASP A 372 14.79 21.45 8.35
C ASP A 372 15.05 20.82 9.74
N LYS A 373 15.37 19.51 9.78
CA LYS A 373 15.57 18.72 10.99
C LYS A 373 14.35 18.68 11.92
N VAL A 374 13.15 18.84 11.34
CA VAL A 374 11.87 18.80 12.06
C VAL A 374 11.48 17.35 12.31
N SER A 375 11.11 17.05 13.54
CA SER A 375 10.58 15.75 13.98
C SER A 375 9.09 15.83 14.29
N LYS A 376 8.44 14.67 14.45
CA LYS A 376 7.03 14.59 14.89
C LYS A 376 6.83 15.28 16.25
N GLY A 377 7.77 15.10 17.19
CA GLY A 377 7.71 15.73 18.50
C GLY A 377 7.78 17.25 18.46
N ASP A 378 8.58 17.81 17.54
CA ASP A 378 8.66 19.26 17.35
C ASP A 378 7.33 19.84 16.86
N ILE A 379 6.64 19.12 15.95
CA ILE A 379 5.33 19.54 15.43
C ILE A 379 4.28 19.48 16.54
N VAL A 380 4.20 18.40 17.31
CA VAL A 380 3.28 18.28 18.45
C VAL A 380 3.52 19.41 19.45
N GLY A 381 4.80 19.61 19.85
CA GLY A 381 5.17 20.68 20.77
C GLY A 381 4.79 22.07 20.26
N TYR A 382 4.96 22.31 18.96
CA TYR A 382 4.58 23.57 18.32
C TYR A 382 3.07 23.81 18.36
N LEU A 383 2.28 22.82 17.97
CA LEU A 383 0.82 22.93 17.94
C LEU A 383 0.24 23.14 19.35
N ILE A 384 0.75 22.43 20.35
CA ILE A 384 0.30 22.60 21.73
C ILE A 384 0.71 23.98 22.29
N LYS A 385 1.99 24.38 22.15
CA LYS A 385 2.53 25.58 22.79
C LYS A 385 2.12 26.87 22.08
N ILE A 386 2.08 26.87 20.74
CA ILE A 386 1.87 28.09 19.95
C ILE A 386 0.43 28.19 19.46
N ALA A 387 -0.14 27.11 18.93
CA ALA A 387 -1.53 27.12 18.51
C ALA A 387 -2.50 26.94 19.68
N GLY A 388 -2.06 26.41 20.82
CA GLY A 388 -2.85 26.27 22.04
C GLY A 388 -3.90 25.17 21.98
N ILE A 389 -3.66 24.11 21.19
CA ILE A 389 -4.55 22.96 21.10
C ILE A 389 -4.17 21.85 22.08
N ALA A 390 -5.10 21.01 22.45
CA ALA A 390 -4.85 19.88 23.33
C ALA A 390 -4.12 18.74 22.59
N LYS A 391 -3.41 17.88 23.33
CA LYS A 391 -2.62 16.79 22.75
C LYS A 391 -3.47 15.76 22.00
N ASP A 392 -4.66 15.47 22.49
CA ASP A 392 -5.65 14.56 21.92
C ASP A 392 -6.32 15.11 20.65
N GLU A 393 -6.18 16.41 20.39
CA GLU A 393 -6.61 17.04 19.14
C GLU A 393 -5.59 16.84 18.00
N VAL A 394 -4.39 16.27 18.29
CA VAL A 394 -3.34 16.00 17.32
C VAL A 394 -3.30 14.49 17.03
N GLY A 395 -3.61 14.13 15.80
CA GLY A 395 -3.58 12.76 15.30
C GLY A 395 -2.23 12.39 14.65
N MET A 396 -2.30 11.56 13.62
CA MET A 396 -1.12 11.07 12.90
C MET A 396 -0.31 12.19 12.27
N ILE A 397 1.02 12.11 12.40
CA ILE A 397 1.96 13.02 11.76
C ILE A 397 2.88 12.25 10.83
N GLU A 398 3.03 12.73 9.60
CA GLU A 398 4.01 12.26 8.63
C GLU A 398 4.96 13.38 8.23
N VAL A 399 6.26 13.20 8.48
CA VAL A 399 7.30 14.18 8.12
C VAL A 399 8.00 13.72 6.86
N LYS A 400 7.83 14.48 5.76
CA LYS A 400 8.51 14.27 4.48
C LYS A 400 9.76 15.15 4.37
N GLU A 401 10.46 15.09 3.26
CA GLU A 401 11.71 15.84 3.06
C GLU A 401 11.55 17.37 3.20
N LYS A 402 10.54 17.94 2.56
CA LYS A 402 10.34 19.41 2.47
C LYS A 402 9.17 19.91 3.31
N ASN A 403 8.26 19.05 3.69
CA ASN A 403 7.03 19.39 4.39
C ASN A 403 6.64 18.30 5.39
N ALA A 404 5.68 18.60 6.23
CA ALA A 404 5.05 17.61 7.09
C ALA A 404 3.53 17.73 7.00
N PHE A 405 2.85 16.61 7.22
CA PHE A 405 1.40 16.54 7.28
C PHE A 405 0.98 16.10 8.68
N VAL A 406 -0.05 16.75 9.20
CA VAL A 406 -0.58 16.45 10.53
C VAL A 406 -2.10 16.38 10.47
N ALA A 407 -2.67 15.30 10.98
CA ALA A 407 -4.10 15.22 11.23
C ALA A 407 -4.42 15.98 12.52
N VAL A 408 -5.44 16.82 12.48
CA VAL A 408 -5.92 17.57 13.65
C VAL A 408 -7.45 17.50 13.70
N THR A 409 -8.03 17.73 14.87
CA THR A 409 -9.48 17.84 14.95
C THR A 409 -9.96 19.03 14.11
N ARG A 410 -11.05 18.84 13.39
CA ARG A 410 -11.59 19.87 12.48
C ARG A 410 -11.97 21.17 13.22
N SER A 411 -12.41 21.07 14.48
CA SER A 411 -12.69 22.21 15.34
C SER A 411 -11.47 23.08 15.61
N SER A 412 -10.27 22.52 15.67
CA SER A 412 -9.03 23.23 16.01
C SER A 412 -8.39 23.97 14.84
N VAL A 413 -8.82 23.68 13.59
CA VAL A 413 -8.20 24.20 12.36
C VAL A 413 -8.11 25.72 12.36
N THR A 414 -9.21 26.43 12.67
CA THR A 414 -9.25 27.88 12.67
C THR A 414 -8.24 28.47 13.65
N THR A 415 -8.18 27.91 14.85
CA THR A 415 -7.23 28.31 15.89
C THR A 415 -5.78 28.09 15.46
N ILE A 416 -5.51 26.91 14.86
CA ILE A 416 -4.17 26.57 14.35
C ILE A 416 -3.74 27.53 13.25
N LEU A 417 -4.61 27.83 12.28
CA LEU A 417 -4.28 28.71 11.17
C LEU A 417 -4.09 30.17 11.63
N GLN A 418 -4.85 30.63 12.62
CA GLN A 418 -4.72 31.98 13.17
C GLN A 418 -3.47 32.14 14.04
N LYS A 419 -3.20 31.24 14.96
CA LYS A 419 -2.12 31.35 15.95
C LYS A 419 -0.82 30.69 15.51
N GLY A 420 -0.92 29.59 14.73
CA GLY A 420 0.24 28.78 14.34
C GLY A 420 0.95 29.24 13.07
N ASN A 421 0.36 30.14 12.26
CA ASN A 421 1.00 30.61 11.04
C ASN A 421 2.13 31.61 11.32
N ASN A 422 3.18 31.57 10.49
CA ASN A 422 4.36 32.42 10.57
C ASN A 422 5.22 32.27 11.84
N GLY A 423 5.00 31.24 12.64
CA GLY A 423 5.86 30.87 13.73
C GLY A 423 7.14 30.15 13.25
N LYS A 424 7.94 29.65 14.21
CA LYS A 424 9.18 28.92 13.90
C LYS A 424 9.18 27.55 14.56
N ILE A 425 9.55 26.52 13.80
CA ILE A 425 9.87 25.18 14.32
C ILE A 425 11.38 24.99 14.13
N LYS A 426 12.11 24.75 15.22
CA LYS A 426 13.60 24.64 15.20
C LYS A 426 14.31 25.79 14.46
N GLY A 427 13.80 27.01 14.58
CA GLY A 427 14.37 28.17 13.91
C GLY A 427 13.89 28.41 12.48
N THR A 428 13.30 27.41 11.83
CA THR A 428 12.74 27.52 10.47
C THR A 428 11.34 28.12 10.53
N LYS A 429 11.11 29.21 9.78
CA LYS A 429 9.78 29.83 9.65
C LYS A 429 8.85 28.88 8.92
N VAL A 430 7.66 28.62 9.46
CA VAL A 430 6.69 27.70 8.91
C VAL A 430 5.39 28.41 8.52
N ARG A 431 4.74 27.85 7.49
CA ARG A 431 3.34 28.13 7.16
C ARG A 431 2.55 26.86 7.35
N ILE A 432 1.32 27.01 7.82
CA ILE A 432 0.35 25.92 7.94
C ILE A 432 -0.75 26.15 6.93
N LEU A 433 -1.02 25.17 6.12
CA LEU A 433 -1.99 25.24 5.02
C LEU A 433 -2.98 24.07 5.14
N ARG A 434 -4.19 24.26 4.64
CA ARG A 434 -5.12 23.14 4.43
C ARG A 434 -4.61 22.30 3.27
N SER A 435 -4.67 20.99 3.39
CA SER A 435 -4.24 20.05 2.36
C SER A 435 -5.41 19.38 1.66
#